data_819c099c468b64b8dde6fa9504b84955
#
_entry.id   819c099c468b64b8dde6fa9504b84955
#
_cell.length_a   1.000
_cell.length_b   1.000
_cell.length_c   1.000
_cell.angle_alpha   90.00
_cell.angle_beta   90.00
_cell.angle_gamma   90.00
#
_symmetry.space_group_name_H-M   'P 1'
#
loop_
_entity.id
_entity.type
_entity.pdbx_description
1 polymer ?
#
loop_
_entity_poly.entity_id
_entity_poly.type
_entity_poly.pdbx_seq_one_letter_code
_entity_poly.pdbx_strand_id
1 'polypeptide(L)'
;PIFFGALFQNMTGWFYDILRSRKKLLIILKLIQTITIPLIFFAGYSSGNYFLLLCFICAYYALAMSQMSPWTSWMGYLVPGRLRGRYFGNRSQVVRIFMLISSLLAGAILNSFKDSNLFNGFALIFCIGILANFGCIFYLKRQYEPEDTVDDEESKVDDSVGTLTGKLKRFITYDSLSEFSFHVSGPLMMVYWLRDLQFNYIELAILINVSQILGLFSMRYWGKRIDSTGSYNAIRFTSFWIAIFPLFWVGLFYLPKELSLPGAIVIASLASLMFSGRALALDNRLYEHMENKKMIKVTSKRIFFRGLSIFIGGLIGGLLTREEINLVSITYLDNVIHFVMIFSAVLRLSVWGAFLSSKNSQI
;
A
#
# COMPACT_ATOMS: atom_id res chain seq x y z
N PRO A 1 4.08 -2.54 10.03
CA PRO A 1 3.75 -1.12 10.18
C PRO A 1 2.30 -0.80 9.79
N ILE A 2 1.78 -1.32 8.65
CA ILE A 2 0.42 -1.02 8.13
C ILE A 2 -0.68 -1.42 9.13
N PHE A 3 -0.55 -2.57 9.80
CA PHE A 3 -1.49 -3.03 10.82
C PHE A 3 -1.57 -2.06 12.01
N PHE A 4 -0.43 -1.62 12.53
CA PHE A 4 -0.38 -0.60 13.59
C PHE A 4 -0.98 0.72 13.11
N GLY A 5 -0.75 1.10 11.86
CA GLY A 5 -1.41 2.26 11.26
C GLY A 5 -2.92 2.17 11.25
N ALA A 6 -3.48 1.03 10.89
CA ALA A 6 -4.92 0.79 10.88
C ALA A 6 -5.54 0.81 12.29
N LEU A 7 -4.82 0.31 13.31
CA LEU A 7 -5.25 0.40 14.72
C LEU A 7 -5.28 1.86 15.21
N PHE A 8 -4.20 2.62 14.96
CA PHE A 8 -4.12 4.03 15.36
C PHE A 8 -5.14 4.92 14.63
N GLN A 9 -5.48 4.59 13.39
CA GLN A 9 -6.51 5.32 12.64
C GLN A 9 -7.87 5.28 13.35
N ASN A 10 -8.22 4.18 14.02
CA ASN A 10 -9.46 4.10 14.79
C ASN A 10 -9.45 5.04 16.02
N MET A 11 -8.28 5.35 16.57
CA MET A 11 -8.14 6.29 17.69
C MET A 11 -8.22 7.76 17.26
N THR A 12 -8.15 8.03 15.96
CA THR A 12 -8.14 9.43 15.43
C THR A 12 -9.43 10.17 15.75
N GLY A 13 -10.57 9.46 15.81
CA GLY A 13 -11.85 10.02 16.23
C GLY A 13 -11.78 10.57 17.66
N TRP A 14 -11.26 9.79 18.60
CA TRP A 14 -11.09 10.21 19.99
C TRP A 14 -10.18 11.44 20.13
N PHE A 15 -9.07 11.49 19.39
CA PHE A 15 -8.20 12.68 19.37
C PHE A 15 -8.90 13.91 18.78
N TYR A 16 -9.78 13.71 17.78
CA TYR A 16 -10.56 14.79 17.21
C TYR A 16 -11.57 15.34 18.22
N ASP A 17 -12.24 14.47 19.00
CA ASP A 17 -13.18 14.88 20.03
C ASP A 17 -12.56 15.75 21.14
N ILE A 18 -11.26 15.52 21.44
CA ILE A 18 -10.47 16.33 22.38
C ILE A 18 -10.10 17.69 21.77
N LEU A 19 -9.59 17.69 20.53
CA LEU A 19 -9.00 18.89 19.93
C LEU A 19 -10.02 19.80 19.25
N ARG A 20 -11.19 19.27 18.88
CA ARG A 20 -12.29 19.98 18.18
C ARG A 20 -11.83 20.78 16.95
N SER A 21 -10.70 20.41 16.33
CA SER A 21 -10.12 21.08 15.16
C SER A 21 -9.35 20.08 14.31
N ARG A 22 -9.79 19.89 13.06
CA ARG A 22 -9.14 19.01 12.09
C ARG A 22 -7.75 19.50 11.72
N LYS A 23 -7.62 20.82 11.59
CA LYS A 23 -6.34 21.50 11.25
C LYS A 23 -5.31 21.32 12.37
N LYS A 24 -5.68 21.58 13.64
CA LYS A 24 -4.79 21.40 14.78
C LYS A 24 -4.35 19.95 14.90
N LEU A 25 -5.28 18.99 14.79
CA LEU A 25 -4.99 17.56 14.83
C LEU A 25 -3.99 17.16 13.73
N LEU A 26 -4.20 17.58 12.48
CA LEU A 26 -3.29 17.29 11.38
C LEU A 26 -1.89 17.88 11.59
N ILE A 27 -1.80 19.11 12.09
CA ILE A 27 -0.52 19.77 12.35
C ILE A 27 0.25 19.03 13.46
N ILE A 28 -0.42 18.63 14.54
CA ILE A 28 0.18 17.88 15.64
C ILE A 28 0.67 16.52 15.15
N LEU A 29 -0.17 15.75 14.47
CA LEU A 29 0.21 14.46 13.92
C LEU A 29 1.39 14.58 12.95
N LYS A 30 1.40 15.61 12.11
CA LYS A 30 2.49 15.89 11.17
C LYS A 30 3.79 16.27 11.84
N LEU A 31 3.74 17.09 12.91
CA LEU A 31 4.91 17.43 13.72
C LEU A 31 5.52 16.20 14.37
N ILE A 32 4.70 15.38 15.05
CA ILE A 32 5.17 14.15 15.69
C ILE A 32 5.75 13.20 14.63
N GLN A 33 5.10 13.05 13.49
CA GLN A 33 5.62 12.24 12.37
C GLN A 33 6.98 12.75 11.87
N THR A 34 7.19 14.07 11.81
CA THR A 34 8.47 14.65 11.37
C THR A 34 9.59 14.31 12.35
N ILE A 35 9.31 14.29 13.66
CA ILE A 35 10.28 13.91 14.71
C ILE A 35 10.67 12.43 14.60
N THR A 36 9.78 11.54 14.11
CA THR A 36 10.14 10.13 13.96
C THR A 36 11.18 9.88 12.87
N ILE A 37 11.34 10.77 11.88
CA ILE A 37 12.31 10.61 10.78
C ILE A 37 13.76 10.57 11.29
N PRO A 38 14.28 11.56 12.05
CA PRO A 38 15.62 11.48 12.61
C PRO A 38 15.78 10.31 13.59
N LEU A 39 14.74 9.94 14.34
CA LEU A 39 14.81 8.77 15.23
C LEU A 39 14.99 7.46 14.47
N ILE A 40 14.34 7.30 13.31
CA ILE A 40 14.55 6.16 12.40
C ILE A 40 15.99 6.14 11.91
N PHE A 41 16.53 7.30 11.49
CA PHE A 41 17.91 7.41 11.02
C PHE A 41 18.92 7.01 12.13
N PHE A 42 18.79 7.59 13.31
CA PHE A 42 19.69 7.29 14.45
C PHE A 42 19.58 5.83 14.91
N ALA A 43 18.37 5.26 14.94
CA ALA A 43 18.19 3.85 15.28
C ALA A 43 18.84 2.92 14.26
N GLY A 44 18.82 3.28 12.96
CA GLY A 44 19.51 2.53 11.92
C GLY A 44 21.03 2.68 11.93
N TYR A 45 21.53 3.86 12.38
CA TYR A 45 22.96 4.16 12.42
C TYR A 45 23.66 3.57 13.64
N SER A 46 23.08 3.71 14.84
CA SER A 46 23.86 3.63 16.10
C SER A 46 23.92 2.26 16.75
N SER A 47 23.05 1.29 16.44
CA SER A 47 22.92 0.24 17.46
C SER A 47 22.71 -1.18 17.00
N GLY A 48 22.46 -1.45 15.76
CA GLY A 48 22.01 -2.79 15.37
C GLY A 48 20.75 -3.25 16.11
N ASN A 49 20.08 -2.35 16.85
CA ASN A 49 18.83 -2.66 17.54
C ASN A 49 17.65 -2.56 16.58
N TYR A 50 17.47 -3.61 15.78
CA TYR A 50 16.39 -3.72 14.79
C TYR A 50 14.99 -3.57 15.39
N PHE A 51 14.81 -3.93 16.67
CA PHE A 51 13.52 -3.77 17.35
C PHE A 51 13.16 -2.29 17.54
N LEU A 52 14.11 -1.46 17.98
CA LEU A 52 13.91 -0.03 18.13
C LEU A 52 13.63 0.65 16.78
N LEU A 53 14.38 0.29 15.76
CA LEU A 53 14.15 0.74 14.38
C LEU A 53 12.73 0.38 13.91
N LEU A 54 12.29 -0.86 14.13
CA LEU A 54 10.95 -1.31 13.80
C LEU A 54 9.87 -0.51 14.54
N CYS A 55 10.07 -0.21 15.84
CA CYS A 55 9.15 0.60 16.62
C CYS A 55 8.97 2.01 16.02
N PHE A 56 10.07 2.68 15.66
CA PHE A 56 9.99 4.02 15.05
C PHE A 56 9.35 3.99 13.66
N ILE A 57 9.64 2.98 12.85
CA ILE A 57 8.97 2.78 11.56
C ILE A 57 7.47 2.56 11.77
N CYS A 58 7.06 1.72 12.71
CA CYS A 58 5.64 1.51 13.04
C CYS A 58 4.96 2.80 13.50
N ALA A 59 5.63 3.59 14.35
CA ALA A 59 5.13 4.89 14.80
C ALA A 59 4.97 5.88 13.63
N TYR A 60 5.94 5.96 12.73
CA TYR A 60 5.86 6.78 11.52
C TYR A 60 4.65 6.44 10.66
N TYR A 61 4.44 5.15 10.38
CA TYR A 61 3.30 4.68 9.59
C TYR A 61 1.96 4.87 10.30
N ALA A 62 1.91 4.65 11.62
CA ALA A 62 0.71 4.90 12.42
C ALA A 62 0.28 6.37 12.34
N LEU A 63 1.23 7.29 12.51
CA LEU A 63 0.98 8.73 12.39
C LEU A 63 0.59 9.13 10.96
N ALA A 64 1.21 8.54 9.92
CA ALA A 64 0.85 8.79 8.53
C ALA A 64 -0.58 8.38 8.21
N MET A 65 -1.00 7.17 8.63
CA MET A 65 -2.36 6.66 8.41
C MET A 65 -3.40 7.46 9.18
N SER A 66 -3.09 7.88 10.41
CA SER A 66 -3.99 8.69 11.24
C SER A 66 -4.33 10.06 10.64
N GLN A 67 -3.49 10.59 9.76
CA GLN A 67 -3.74 11.85 9.05
C GLN A 67 -4.79 11.73 7.94
N MET A 68 -5.06 10.53 7.45
CA MET A 68 -5.96 10.32 6.29
C MET A 68 -7.40 10.72 6.58
N SER A 69 -7.92 10.31 7.75
CA SER A 69 -9.32 10.57 8.14
C SER A 69 -9.62 12.06 8.34
N PRO A 70 -8.91 12.81 9.20
CA PRO A 70 -9.16 14.24 9.41
C PRO A 70 -8.90 15.06 8.14
N TRP A 71 -7.91 14.67 7.30
CA TRP A 71 -7.66 15.33 6.04
C TRP A 71 -8.82 15.14 5.05
N THR A 72 -9.32 13.92 4.89
CA THR A 72 -10.42 13.61 3.98
C THR A 72 -11.69 14.35 4.41
N SER A 73 -11.98 14.34 5.71
CA SER A 73 -13.10 15.08 6.27
C SER A 73 -12.98 16.59 6.00
N TRP A 74 -11.82 17.18 6.30
CA TRP A 74 -11.57 18.60 6.07
C TRP A 74 -11.73 19.01 4.60
N MET A 75 -11.14 18.22 3.68
CA MET A 75 -11.28 18.48 2.25
C MET A 75 -12.72 18.28 1.75
N GLY A 76 -13.48 17.40 2.38
CA GLY A 76 -14.90 17.20 2.10
C GLY A 76 -15.74 18.48 2.34
N TYR A 77 -15.36 19.30 3.35
CA TYR A 77 -15.99 20.59 3.61
C TYR A 77 -15.47 21.70 2.69
N LEU A 78 -14.17 21.72 2.41
CA LEU A 78 -13.58 22.81 1.60
C LEU A 78 -13.90 22.70 0.11
N VAL A 79 -14.06 21.49 -0.42
CA VAL A 79 -14.25 21.29 -1.85
C VAL A 79 -15.71 21.00 -2.17
N PRO A 80 -16.42 21.89 -2.87
CA PRO A 80 -17.80 21.67 -3.28
C PRO A 80 -17.96 20.37 -4.07
N GLY A 81 -19.06 19.63 -3.82
CA GLY A 81 -19.30 18.31 -4.40
C GLY A 81 -19.12 18.26 -5.92
N ARG A 82 -19.60 19.32 -6.62
CA ARG A 82 -19.50 19.46 -8.08
C ARG A 82 -18.06 19.54 -8.60
N LEU A 83 -17.10 20.01 -7.79
CA LEU A 83 -15.70 20.21 -8.19
C LEU A 83 -14.76 19.14 -7.63
N ARG A 84 -15.24 18.24 -6.74
CA ARG A 84 -14.41 17.25 -6.06
C ARG A 84 -13.64 16.36 -7.03
N GLY A 85 -14.29 15.82 -8.04
CA GLY A 85 -13.65 14.94 -9.02
C GLY A 85 -12.49 15.62 -9.74
N ARG A 86 -12.70 16.85 -10.21
CA ARG A 86 -11.67 17.64 -10.88
C ARG A 86 -10.52 18.03 -9.96
N TYR A 87 -10.83 18.48 -8.74
CA TYR A 87 -9.84 18.86 -7.74
C TYR A 87 -8.95 17.68 -7.32
N PHE A 88 -9.58 16.57 -6.90
CA PHE A 88 -8.82 15.39 -6.45
C PHE A 88 -8.10 14.71 -7.61
N GLY A 89 -8.64 14.74 -8.83
CA GLY A 89 -7.97 14.26 -10.02
C GLY A 89 -6.67 15.02 -10.30
N ASN A 90 -6.74 16.35 -10.37
CA ASN A 90 -5.56 17.20 -10.59
C ASN A 90 -4.54 17.05 -9.46
N ARG A 91 -5.00 17.06 -8.20
CA ARG A 91 -4.12 16.83 -7.05
C ARG A 91 -3.39 15.50 -7.15
N SER A 92 -4.10 14.43 -7.49
CA SER A 92 -3.50 13.10 -7.62
C SER A 92 -2.44 13.05 -8.72
N GLN A 93 -2.66 13.74 -9.84
CA GLN A 93 -1.66 13.84 -10.91
C GLN A 93 -0.39 14.56 -10.41
N VAL A 94 -0.54 15.72 -9.75
CA VAL A 94 0.59 16.46 -9.19
C VAL A 94 1.37 15.62 -8.19
N VAL A 95 0.67 14.97 -7.23
CA VAL A 95 1.31 14.09 -6.23
C VAL A 95 2.12 12.99 -6.91
N ARG A 96 1.61 12.37 -7.97
CA ARG A 96 2.31 11.28 -8.67
C ARG A 96 3.53 11.76 -9.43
N ILE A 97 3.47 12.95 -10.05
CA ILE A 97 4.66 13.56 -10.70
C ILE A 97 5.76 13.79 -9.66
N PHE A 98 5.39 14.35 -8.49
CA PHE A 98 6.36 14.55 -7.41
C PHE A 98 6.88 13.25 -6.82
N MET A 99 6.06 12.21 -6.69
CA MET A 99 6.52 10.87 -6.27
C MET A 99 7.54 10.29 -7.26
N LEU A 100 7.30 10.42 -8.57
CA LEU A 100 8.22 9.98 -9.61
C LEU A 100 9.55 10.72 -9.52
N ILE A 101 9.51 12.05 -9.49
CA ILE A 101 10.73 12.88 -9.39
C ILE A 101 11.50 12.55 -8.10
N SER A 102 10.81 12.46 -6.97
CA SER A 102 11.43 12.17 -5.66
C SER A 102 12.08 10.78 -5.63
N SER A 103 11.47 9.76 -6.24
CA SER A 103 12.05 8.41 -6.26
C SER A 103 13.27 8.33 -7.17
N LEU A 104 13.26 9.00 -8.32
CA LEU A 104 14.44 9.10 -9.20
C LEU A 104 15.58 9.86 -8.52
N LEU A 105 15.29 10.99 -7.87
CA LEU A 105 16.28 11.75 -7.10
C LEU A 105 16.87 10.91 -5.96
N ALA A 106 16.03 10.19 -5.21
CA ALA A 106 16.49 9.30 -4.14
C ALA A 106 17.40 8.18 -4.69
N GLY A 107 17.01 7.57 -5.82
CA GLY A 107 17.83 6.57 -6.50
C GLY A 107 19.19 7.12 -6.94
N ALA A 108 19.21 8.32 -7.54
CA ALA A 108 20.44 9.00 -7.96
C ALA A 108 21.34 9.35 -6.77
N ILE A 109 20.77 9.90 -5.68
CA ILE A 109 21.51 10.21 -4.46
C ILE A 109 22.15 8.94 -3.88
N LEU A 110 21.37 7.87 -3.68
CA LEU A 110 21.92 6.63 -3.11
C LEU A 110 22.98 6.00 -4.01
N ASN A 111 22.80 6.07 -5.33
CA ASN A 111 23.80 5.57 -6.26
C ASN A 111 25.10 6.36 -6.20
N SER A 112 25.05 7.69 -6.01
CA SER A 112 26.25 8.54 -5.88
C SER A 112 27.02 8.28 -4.58
N PHE A 113 26.37 7.79 -3.53
CA PHE A 113 27.00 7.45 -2.25
C PHE A 113 27.29 5.95 -2.07
N LYS A 114 27.01 5.12 -3.10
CA LYS A 114 27.13 3.66 -3.02
C LYS A 114 28.55 3.20 -2.63
N ASP A 115 29.58 3.82 -3.24
CA ASP A 115 30.97 3.44 -3.09
C ASP A 115 31.70 4.21 -1.98
N SER A 116 31.07 5.24 -1.38
CA SER A 116 31.63 6.02 -0.28
C SER A 116 31.01 5.66 1.06
N ASN A 117 29.90 6.30 1.41
CA ASN A 117 29.16 6.04 2.64
C ASN A 117 27.66 6.16 2.40
N LEU A 118 27.00 5.03 2.29
CA LEU A 118 25.56 4.94 2.00
C LEU A 118 24.71 5.67 3.06
N PHE A 119 25.16 5.72 4.32
CA PHE A 119 24.46 6.45 5.38
C PHE A 119 24.38 7.95 5.09
N ASN A 120 25.39 8.56 4.48
CA ASN A 120 25.35 9.97 4.08
C ASN A 120 24.28 10.22 3.02
N GLY A 121 24.07 9.27 2.10
CA GLY A 121 22.99 9.32 1.13
C GLY A 121 21.61 9.27 1.80
N PHE A 122 21.42 8.37 2.75
CA PHE A 122 20.17 8.31 3.53
C PHE A 122 19.97 9.57 4.39
N ALA A 123 21.03 10.10 5.03
CA ALA A 123 20.95 11.35 5.80
C ALA A 123 20.45 12.51 4.93
N LEU A 124 20.99 12.65 3.72
CA LEU A 124 20.57 13.70 2.78
C LEU A 124 19.09 13.56 2.39
N ILE A 125 18.64 12.34 2.07
CA ILE A 125 17.23 12.07 1.73
C ILE A 125 16.31 12.39 2.92
N PHE A 126 16.69 12.01 4.14
CA PHE A 126 15.91 12.29 5.33
C PHE A 126 15.85 13.79 5.65
N CYS A 127 16.95 14.52 5.45
CA CYS A 127 16.96 15.98 5.59
C CYS A 127 15.99 16.65 4.59
N ILE A 128 16.01 16.23 3.32
CA ILE A 128 15.06 16.71 2.32
C ILE A 128 13.62 16.40 2.73
N GLY A 129 13.36 15.20 3.24
CA GLY A 129 12.04 14.79 3.74
C GLY A 129 11.55 15.62 4.93
N ILE A 130 12.44 15.95 5.88
CA ILE A 130 12.14 16.81 7.02
C ILE A 130 11.79 18.22 6.55
N LEU A 131 12.59 18.81 5.66
CA LEU A 131 12.31 20.13 5.08
C LEU A 131 10.98 20.18 4.36
N ALA A 132 10.67 19.15 3.56
CA ALA A 132 9.38 19.03 2.88
C ALA A 132 8.20 18.94 3.86
N ASN A 133 8.36 18.22 4.98
CA ASN A 133 7.34 18.14 6.04
C ASN A 133 7.12 19.49 6.73
N PHE A 134 8.18 20.26 7.01
CA PHE A 134 8.03 21.62 7.53
C PHE A 134 7.32 22.55 6.55
N GLY A 135 7.63 22.45 5.25
CA GLY A 135 6.89 23.13 4.19
C GLY A 135 5.41 22.77 4.20
N CYS A 136 5.08 21.47 4.33
CA CYS A 136 3.69 21.02 4.43
C CYS A 136 2.98 21.65 5.66
N ILE A 137 3.61 21.65 6.84
CA ILE A 137 3.06 22.25 8.07
C ILE A 137 2.82 23.76 7.88
N PHE A 138 3.76 24.46 7.23
CA PHE A 138 3.61 25.89 6.95
C PHE A 138 2.37 26.18 6.08
N TYR A 139 2.15 25.40 5.01
CA TYR A 139 0.97 25.55 4.17
C TYR A 139 -0.32 25.13 4.89
N LEU A 140 -0.31 24.06 5.68
CA LEU A 140 -1.45 23.65 6.50
C LEU A 140 -1.88 24.76 7.48
N LYS A 141 -0.92 25.46 8.10
CA LYS A 141 -1.22 26.59 8.99
C LYS A 141 -1.94 27.75 8.28
N ARG A 142 -1.66 27.96 7.00
CA ARG A 142 -2.28 29.02 6.18
C ARG A 142 -3.64 28.63 5.59
N GLN A 143 -3.98 27.35 5.60
CA GLN A 143 -5.24 26.88 5.02
C GLN A 143 -6.41 27.25 5.93
N TYR A 144 -7.52 27.68 5.31
CA TYR A 144 -8.76 28.01 6.00
C TYR A 144 -9.37 26.76 6.64
N GLU A 145 -9.81 26.86 7.87
CA GLU A 145 -10.61 25.85 8.55
C GLU A 145 -12.02 26.41 8.79
N PRO A 146 -13.06 25.84 8.18
CA PRO A 146 -14.43 26.24 8.49
C PRO A 146 -14.75 25.89 9.94
N GLU A 147 -15.48 26.78 10.62
CA GLU A 147 -16.02 26.49 11.95
C GLU A 147 -16.93 25.26 11.84
N ASP A 148 -16.69 24.28 12.71
CA ASP A 148 -17.55 23.09 12.75
C ASP A 148 -18.94 23.52 13.22
N THR A 149 -19.87 23.62 12.28
CA THR A 149 -21.28 23.41 12.65
C THR A 149 -21.41 21.96 12.97
N VAL A 150 -21.44 21.65 14.27
CA VAL A 150 -21.60 20.31 14.80
C VAL A 150 -23.02 19.86 14.43
N ASP A 151 -23.16 19.21 13.29
CA ASP A 151 -24.31 18.37 13.05
C ASP A 151 -24.14 17.13 13.92
N ASP A 152 -24.68 17.17 15.13
CA ASP A 152 -24.73 16.09 16.13
C ASP A 152 -25.46 14.82 15.62
N GLU A 153 -25.94 14.81 14.39
CA GLU A 153 -26.62 13.66 13.79
C GLU A 153 -25.69 12.53 13.30
N GLU A 154 -24.39 12.79 13.07
CA GLU A 154 -23.48 11.70 12.66
C GLU A 154 -23.00 10.81 13.81
N SER A 155 -23.17 11.20 15.07
CA SER A 155 -22.69 10.44 16.24
C SER A 155 -23.63 9.32 16.69
N LYS A 156 -24.90 9.30 16.24
CA LYS A 156 -25.85 8.22 16.54
C LYS A 156 -25.94 7.21 15.40
N VAL A 157 -24.84 6.55 15.07
CA VAL A 157 -24.90 5.35 14.22
C VAL A 157 -25.42 4.20 15.08
N ASP A 158 -26.65 3.86 14.83
CA ASP A 158 -27.40 2.74 15.45
C ASP A 158 -26.53 1.46 15.53
N ASP A 159 -26.24 1.00 16.75
CA ASP A 159 -25.46 -0.20 17.05
C ASP A 159 -26.14 -1.51 16.62
N SER A 160 -27.41 -1.46 16.20
CA SER A 160 -28.19 -2.63 15.76
C SER A 160 -27.70 -3.24 14.42
N VAL A 161 -26.69 -2.63 13.74
CA VAL A 161 -26.20 -3.05 12.42
C VAL A 161 -24.97 -3.97 12.52
N GLY A 162 -25.04 -4.98 13.43
CA GLY A 162 -23.92 -5.91 13.68
C GLY A 162 -23.74 -7.06 12.67
N THR A 163 -24.71 -7.38 11.85
CA THR A 163 -24.66 -8.57 10.97
C THR A 163 -24.29 -8.21 9.55
N LEU A 164 -23.01 -8.46 9.21
CA LEU A 164 -22.57 -8.48 7.81
C LEU A 164 -23.37 -9.55 7.04
N THR A 165 -23.98 -9.18 5.92
CA THR A 165 -24.62 -10.16 5.01
C THR A 165 -23.60 -11.21 4.57
N GLY A 166 -24.05 -12.45 4.30
CA GLY A 166 -23.15 -13.54 3.90
C GLY A 166 -22.27 -13.20 2.70
N LYS A 167 -22.81 -12.45 1.72
CA LYS A 167 -22.06 -11.97 0.54
C LYS A 167 -20.92 -11.03 0.94
N LEU A 168 -21.20 -10.09 1.84
CA LEU A 168 -20.21 -9.12 2.29
C LEU A 168 -19.11 -9.76 3.15
N LYS A 169 -19.45 -10.73 4.01
CA LYS A 169 -18.46 -11.54 4.72
C LYS A 169 -17.53 -12.26 3.73
N ARG A 170 -18.10 -12.91 2.73
CA ARG A 170 -17.36 -13.63 1.70
C ARG A 170 -16.44 -12.69 0.91
N PHE A 171 -16.90 -11.49 0.55
CA PHE A 171 -16.10 -10.46 -0.11
C PHE A 171 -14.91 -10.01 0.74
N ILE A 172 -15.13 -9.68 2.04
CA ILE A 172 -14.07 -9.26 2.95
C ILE A 172 -13.06 -10.41 3.16
N THR A 173 -13.54 -11.65 3.30
CA THR A 173 -12.67 -12.83 3.43
C THR A 173 -11.80 -13.02 2.19
N TYR A 174 -12.41 -12.93 0.99
CA TYR A 174 -11.65 -13.00 -0.25
C TYR A 174 -10.57 -11.91 -0.34
N ASP A 175 -10.92 -10.64 -0.07
CA ASP A 175 -9.98 -9.52 -0.13
C ASP A 175 -8.84 -9.71 0.88
N SER A 176 -9.16 -10.13 2.11
CA SER A 176 -8.19 -10.39 3.18
C SER A 176 -7.24 -11.55 2.84
N LEU A 177 -7.75 -12.68 2.38
CA LEU A 177 -6.93 -13.84 1.98
C LEU A 177 -6.07 -13.53 0.75
N SER A 178 -6.58 -12.72 -0.18
CA SER A 178 -5.78 -12.25 -1.31
C SER A 178 -4.61 -11.39 -0.85
N GLU A 179 -4.85 -10.42 0.05
CA GLU A 179 -3.78 -9.57 0.59
C GLU A 179 -2.76 -10.39 1.39
N PHE A 180 -3.22 -11.37 2.18
CA PHE A 180 -2.34 -12.32 2.84
C PHE A 180 -1.40 -13.02 1.83
N SER A 181 -1.98 -13.62 0.80
CA SER A 181 -1.21 -14.36 -0.22
C SER A 181 -0.22 -13.46 -0.98
N PHE A 182 -0.57 -12.19 -1.22
CA PHE A 182 0.33 -11.22 -1.86
C PHE A 182 1.51 -10.85 -0.96
N HIS A 183 1.26 -10.67 0.33
CA HIS A 183 2.28 -10.18 1.26
C HIS A 183 3.19 -11.28 1.81
N VAL A 184 2.92 -12.54 1.53
CA VAL A 184 3.88 -13.63 1.78
C VAL A 184 5.17 -13.43 0.97
N SER A 185 5.09 -13.05 -0.31
CA SER A 185 6.27 -12.78 -1.15
C SER A 185 6.56 -11.29 -1.33
N GLY A 186 5.56 -10.41 -1.12
CA GLY A 186 5.66 -8.98 -1.42
C GLY A 186 6.87 -8.27 -0.82
N PRO A 187 7.12 -8.34 0.49
CA PRO A 187 8.28 -7.70 1.12
C PRO A 187 9.62 -8.22 0.60
N LEU A 188 9.69 -9.47 0.15
CA LEU A 188 10.90 -10.11 -0.35
C LEU A 188 11.27 -9.66 -1.76
N MET A 189 10.33 -9.07 -2.51
CA MET A 189 10.59 -8.59 -3.87
C MET A 189 11.72 -7.56 -3.93
N MET A 190 11.80 -6.66 -2.94
CA MET A 190 12.87 -5.67 -2.88
C MET A 190 14.25 -6.33 -2.69
N VAL A 191 14.32 -7.33 -1.80
CA VAL A 191 15.54 -8.11 -1.56
C VAL A 191 15.92 -8.87 -2.82
N TYR A 192 14.96 -9.50 -3.48
CA TYR A 192 15.15 -10.22 -4.73
C TYR A 192 15.73 -9.33 -5.84
N TRP A 193 15.20 -8.13 -6.04
CA TRP A 193 15.69 -7.21 -7.05
C TRP A 193 17.12 -6.73 -6.78
N LEU A 194 17.43 -6.38 -5.52
CA LEU A 194 18.75 -5.84 -5.15
C LEU A 194 19.84 -6.94 -5.01
N ARG A 195 19.49 -8.10 -4.41
CA ARG A 195 20.44 -9.16 -4.10
C ARG A 195 20.57 -10.17 -5.23
N ASP A 196 19.44 -10.70 -5.71
CA ASP A 196 19.45 -11.83 -6.64
C ASP A 196 19.55 -11.37 -8.10
N LEU A 197 18.79 -10.33 -8.51
CA LEU A 197 18.91 -9.71 -9.82
C LEU A 197 20.03 -8.65 -9.90
N GLN A 198 20.58 -8.26 -8.75
CA GLN A 198 21.69 -7.29 -8.64
C GLN A 198 21.39 -5.92 -9.30
N PHE A 199 20.12 -5.48 -9.25
CA PHE A 199 19.76 -4.17 -9.77
C PHE A 199 20.36 -3.06 -8.92
N ASN A 200 20.85 -2.02 -9.58
CA ASN A 200 21.28 -0.81 -8.90
C ASN A 200 20.08 0.08 -8.52
N TYR A 201 20.30 1.10 -7.68
CA TYR A 201 19.25 1.96 -7.18
C TYR A 201 18.52 2.76 -8.29
N ILE A 202 19.20 3.08 -9.40
CA ILE A 202 18.61 3.77 -10.54
C ILE A 202 17.70 2.81 -11.31
N GLU A 203 18.17 1.60 -11.60
CA GLU A 203 17.37 0.55 -12.25
C GLU A 203 16.12 0.22 -11.45
N LEU A 204 16.25 0.15 -10.12
CA LEU A 204 15.14 -0.05 -9.21
C LEU A 204 14.13 1.11 -9.28
N ALA A 205 14.61 2.35 -9.26
CA ALA A 205 13.76 3.52 -9.40
C ALA A 205 13.04 3.54 -10.75
N ILE A 206 13.71 3.20 -11.85
CA ILE A 206 13.10 3.07 -13.18
C ILE A 206 12.01 1.99 -13.16
N LEU A 207 12.32 0.81 -12.65
CA LEU A 207 11.38 -0.31 -12.57
C LEU A 207 10.09 0.06 -11.84
N ILE A 208 10.20 0.68 -10.67
CA ILE A 208 9.07 1.10 -9.85
C ILE A 208 8.26 2.19 -10.57
N ASN A 209 8.92 3.20 -11.13
CA ASN A 209 8.23 4.34 -11.73
C ASN A 209 7.54 3.98 -13.04
N VAL A 210 8.18 3.23 -13.92
CA VAL A 210 7.56 2.80 -15.19
C VAL A 210 6.32 1.97 -14.92
N SER A 211 6.38 1.04 -13.99
CA SER A 211 5.22 0.22 -13.64
C SER A 211 4.07 1.04 -13.04
N GLN A 212 4.36 2.04 -12.19
CA GLN A 212 3.33 2.92 -11.64
C GLN A 212 2.66 3.79 -12.72
N ILE A 213 3.43 4.36 -13.64
CA ILE A 213 2.91 5.18 -14.74
C ILE A 213 1.93 4.36 -15.60
N LEU A 214 2.32 3.15 -15.98
CA LEU A 214 1.47 2.27 -16.77
C LEU A 214 0.20 1.86 -16.03
N GLY A 215 0.29 1.58 -14.73
CA GLY A 215 -0.87 1.31 -13.88
C GLY A 215 -1.88 2.47 -13.89
N LEU A 216 -1.40 3.71 -13.93
CA LEU A 216 -2.23 4.91 -14.01
C LEU A 216 -3.03 5.01 -15.30
N PHE A 217 -2.35 4.85 -16.43
CA PHE A 217 -3.01 4.92 -17.74
C PHE A 217 -4.04 3.80 -17.91
N SER A 218 -3.82 2.64 -17.26
CA SER A 218 -4.74 1.52 -17.32
C SER A 218 -6.09 1.76 -16.64
N MET A 219 -6.18 2.72 -15.70
CA MET A 219 -7.42 2.96 -14.96
C MET A 219 -8.60 3.35 -15.86
N ARG A 220 -8.36 4.13 -16.94
CA ARG A 220 -9.39 4.47 -17.92
C ARG A 220 -9.89 3.25 -18.68
N TYR A 221 -8.98 2.36 -19.05
CA TYR A 221 -9.32 1.10 -19.72
C TYR A 221 -10.16 0.21 -18.79
N TRP A 222 -9.72 0.03 -17.55
CA TRP A 222 -10.43 -0.79 -16.58
C TRP A 222 -11.78 -0.21 -16.17
N GLY A 223 -11.93 1.10 -16.07
CA GLY A 223 -13.22 1.76 -15.83
C GLY A 223 -14.24 1.35 -16.90
N LYS A 224 -13.92 1.55 -18.19
CA LYS A 224 -14.78 1.15 -19.29
C LYS A 224 -15.08 -0.36 -19.32
N ARG A 225 -14.09 -1.18 -18.99
CA ARG A 225 -14.27 -2.64 -18.99
C ARG A 225 -15.14 -3.10 -17.82
N ILE A 226 -15.01 -2.50 -16.66
CA ILE A 226 -15.88 -2.78 -15.50
C ILE A 226 -17.33 -2.39 -15.81
N ASP A 227 -17.56 -1.23 -16.42
CA ASP A 227 -18.88 -0.78 -16.82
C ASP A 227 -19.54 -1.74 -17.82
N SER A 228 -18.76 -2.35 -18.73
CA SER A 228 -19.29 -3.26 -19.76
C SER A 228 -19.40 -4.72 -19.32
N THR A 229 -18.49 -5.23 -18.49
CA THR A 229 -18.42 -6.66 -18.13
C THR A 229 -18.75 -6.95 -16.66
N GLY A 230 -18.92 -5.89 -15.84
CA GLY A 230 -19.15 -5.96 -14.40
C GLY A 230 -17.86 -6.12 -13.57
N SER A 231 -17.93 -5.66 -12.31
CA SER A 231 -16.81 -5.69 -11.39
C SER A 231 -16.31 -7.12 -11.10
N TYR A 232 -17.19 -8.09 -10.98
CA TYR A 232 -16.84 -9.49 -10.71
C TYR A 232 -15.92 -10.10 -11.77
N ASN A 233 -16.25 -9.92 -13.06
CA ASN A 233 -15.45 -10.46 -14.17
C ASN A 233 -14.07 -9.80 -14.23
N ALA A 234 -13.99 -8.51 -13.93
CA ALA A 234 -12.72 -7.80 -13.86
C ALA A 234 -11.85 -8.32 -12.69
N ILE A 235 -12.43 -8.54 -11.49
CA ILE A 235 -11.74 -9.15 -10.34
C ILE A 235 -11.22 -10.54 -10.73
N ARG A 236 -12.06 -11.38 -11.31
CA ARG A 236 -11.72 -12.76 -11.70
C ARG A 236 -10.53 -12.79 -12.66
N PHE A 237 -10.59 -12.00 -13.72
CA PHE A 237 -9.54 -11.92 -14.73
C PHE A 237 -8.22 -11.39 -14.16
N THR A 238 -8.27 -10.25 -13.48
CA THR A 238 -7.06 -9.62 -12.93
C THR A 238 -6.41 -10.46 -11.84
N SER A 239 -7.19 -11.07 -10.95
CA SER A 239 -6.67 -11.90 -9.85
C SER A 239 -6.02 -13.18 -10.34
N PHE A 240 -6.49 -13.76 -11.46
CA PHE A 240 -5.84 -14.90 -12.09
C PHE A 240 -4.42 -14.54 -12.56
N TRP A 241 -4.27 -13.45 -13.31
CA TRP A 241 -2.96 -13.01 -13.77
C TRP A 241 -2.03 -12.62 -12.62
N ILE A 242 -2.55 -11.91 -11.61
CA ILE A 242 -1.77 -11.56 -10.41
C ILE A 242 -1.25 -12.81 -9.69
N ALA A 243 -2.00 -13.91 -9.73
CA ALA A 243 -1.57 -15.17 -9.10
C ALA A 243 -0.37 -15.80 -9.80
N ILE A 244 -0.21 -15.61 -11.10
CA ILE A 244 0.85 -16.21 -11.92
C ILE A 244 2.13 -15.35 -11.91
N PHE A 245 2.05 -14.04 -11.69
CA PHE A 245 3.23 -13.15 -11.77
C PHE A 245 4.45 -13.59 -10.93
N PRO A 246 4.31 -14.13 -9.72
CA PRO A 246 5.48 -14.63 -8.99
C PRO A 246 6.29 -15.69 -9.76
N LEU A 247 5.63 -16.52 -10.59
CA LEU A 247 6.31 -17.51 -11.40
C LEU A 247 7.15 -16.87 -12.52
N PHE A 248 6.65 -15.77 -13.12
CA PHE A 248 7.42 -15.02 -14.10
C PHE A 248 8.66 -14.36 -13.47
N TRP A 249 8.56 -13.89 -12.23
CA TRP A 249 9.71 -13.37 -11.50
C TRP A 249 10.77 -14.46 -11.26
N VAL A 250 10.35 -15.67 -10.86
CA VAL A 250 11.27 -16.81 -10.72
C VAL A 250 11.91 -17.15 -12.06
N GLY A 251 11.12 -17.19 -13.15
CA GLY A 251 11.65 -17.46 -14.49
C GLY A 251 12.67 -16.42 -14.98
N LEU A 252 12.51 -15.16 -14.56
CA LEU A 252 13.42 -14.08 -14.95
C LEU A 252 14.85 -14.27 -14.45
N PHE A 253 15.03 -14.92 -13.31
CA PHE A 253 16.35 -15.21 -12.74
C PHE A 253 17.23 -16.07 -13.66
N TYR A 254 16.61 -16.96 -14.42
CA TYR A 254 17.31 -17.88 -15.34
C TYR A 254 17.56 -17.29 -16.72
N LEU A 255 17.15 -16.04 -16.98
CA LEU A 255 17.44 -15.36 -18.23
C LEU A 255 18.82 -14.70 -18.22
N PRO A 256 19.43 -14.47 -19.41
CA PRO A 256 20.66 -13.69 -19.52
C PRO A 256 20.55 -12.33 -18.84
N LYS A 257 21.67 -11.85 -18.26
CA LYS A 257 21.70 -10.62 -17.47
C LYS A 257 21.24 -9.39 -18.25
N GLU A 258 21.50 -9.36 -19.55
CA GLU A 258 21.08 -8.28 -20.47
C GLU A 258 19.55 -8.17 -20.58
N LEU A 259 18.85 -9.28 -20.40
CA LEU A 259 17.38 -9.36 -20.46
C LEU A 259 16.71 -9.17 -19.09
N SER A 260 17.48 -9.16 -17.98
CA SER A 260 16.93 -9.07 -16.64
C SER A 260 16.14 -7.77 -16.42
N LEU A 261 16.71 -6.61 -16.72
CA LEU A 261 16.03 -5.33 -16.52
C LEU A 261 14.87 -5.11 -17.50
N PRO A 262 15.00 -5.32 -18.81
CA PRO A 262 13.86 -5.26 -19.73
C PRO A 262 12.74 -6.22 -19.34
N GLY A 263 13.06 -7.46 -19.02
CA GLY A 263 12.08 -8.47 -18.57
C GLY A 263 11.39 -8.06 -17.28
N ALA A 264 12.13 -7.54 -16.30
CA ALA A 264 11.58 -7.02 -15.05
C ALA A 264 10.59 -5.87 -15.30
N ILE A 265 10.94 -4.92 -16.19
CA ILE A 265 10.08 -3.81 -16.57
C ILE A 265 8.76 -4.32 -17.19
N VAL A 266 8.83 -5.31 -18.08
CA VAL A 266 7.64 -5.90 -18.69
C VAL A 266 6.76 -6.58 -17.65
N ILE A 267 7.33 -7.44 -16.80
CA ILE A 267 6.59 -8.16 -15.75
C ILE A 267 5.95 -7.16 -14.76
N ALA A 268 6.71 -6.19 -14.25
CA ALA A 268 6.22 -5.20 -13.31
C ALA A 268 5.13 -4.30 -13.93
N SER A 269 5.26 -3.96 -15.20
CA SER A 269 4.27 -3.18 -15.94
C SER A 269 2.96 -3.94 -16.10
N LEU A 270 3.01 -5.19 -16.54
CA LEU A 270 1.83 -6.05 -16.66
C LEU A 270 1.18 -6.29 -15.28
N ALA A 271 1.98 -6.53 -14.24
CA ALA A 271 1.49 -6.65 -12.89
C ALA A 271 0.77 -5.38 -12.42
N SER A 272 1.35 -4.21 -12.66
CA SER A 272 0.75 -2.92 -12.30
C SER A 272 -0.58 -2.67 -13.02
N LEU A 273 -0.68 -3.04 -14.31
CA LEU A 273 -1.94 -3.01 -15.06
C LEU A 273 -3.01 -3.87 -14.39
N MET A 274 -2.68 -5.10 -14.00
CA MET A 274 -3.64 -6.01 -13.35
C MET A 274 -4.00 -5.55 -11.92
N PHE A 275 -3.03 -5.10 -11.12
CA PHE A 275 -3.30 -4.59 -9.78
C PHE A 275 -4.20 -3.34 -9.80
N SER A 276 -4.00 -2.43 -10.75
CA SER A 276 -4.84 -1.25 -10.92
C SER A 276 -6.28 -1.61 -11.26
N GLY A 277 -6.47 -2.58 -12.17
CA GLY A 277 -7.79 -3.09 -12.53
C GLY A 277 -8.48 -3.80 -11.37
N ARG A 278 -7.73 -4.64 -10.62
CA ARG A 278 -8.25 -5.31 -9.44
C ARG A 278 -8.70 -4.30 -8.36
N ALA A 279 -7.88 -3.31 -8.06
CA ALA A 279 -8.21 -2.30 -7.06
C ALA A 279 -9.50 -1.55 -7.41
N LEU A 280 -9.62 -1.05 -8.64
CA LEU A 280 -10.82 -0.36 -9.12
C LEU A 280 -12.06 -1.27 -9.08
N ALA A 281 -11.92 -2.53 -9.49
CA ALA A 281 -13.03 -3.48 -9.51
C ALA A 281 -13.49 -3.88 -8.10
N LEU A 282 -12.57 -4.01 -7.13
CA LEU A 282 -12.89 -4.28 -5.73
C LEU A 282 -13.64 -3.11 -5.08
N ASP A 283 -13.25 -1.89 -5.38
CA ASP A 283 -13.94 -0.71 -4.86
C ASP A 283 -15.34 -0.58 -5.45
N ASN A 284 -15.50 -0.78 -6.77
CA ASN A 284 -16.83 -0.81 -7.39
C ASN A 284 -17.70 -1.94 -6.81
N ARG A 285 -17.15 -3.13 -6.59
CA ARG A 285 -17.88 -4.25 -6.00
C ARG A 285 -18.37 -3.96 -4.59
N LEU A 286 -17.59 -3.22 -3.80
CA LEU A 286 -18.00 -2.75 -2.48
C LEU A 286 -19.24 -1.86 -2.57
N TYR A 287 -19.25 -0.91 -3.51
CA TYR A 287 -20.40 0.00 -3.74
C TYR A 287 -21.65 -0.74 -4.21
N GLU A 288 -21.51 -1.79 -5.04
CA GLU A 288 -22.63 -2.60 -5.53
C GLU A 288 -23.38 -3.34 -4.39
N HIS A 289 -22.71 -3.58 -3.25
CA HIS A 289 -23.25 -4.41 -2.16
C HIS A 289 -23.75 -3.60 -0.97
N MET A 290 -23.68 -2.27 -1.01
CA MET A 290 -23.91 -1.46 0.17
C MET A 290 -24.72 -0.18 -0.06
N GLU A 291 -25.61 0.09 0.89
CA GLU A 291 -26.23 1.40 1.09
C GLU A 291 -25.22 2.37 1.76
N ASN A 292 -25.26 3.65 1.38
CA ASN A 292 -24.32 4.68 1.81
C ASN A 292 -24.15 4.79 3.35
N LYS A 293 -25.22 4.57 4.12
CA LYS A 293 -25.19 4.68 5.59
C LYS A 293 -24.35 3.60 6.29
N LYS A 294 -24.18 2.42 5.67
CA LYS A 294 -23.42 1.28 6.25
C LYS A 294 -21.95 1.22 5.77
N MET A 295 -21.61 2.07 4.82
CA MET A 295 -20.34 2.01 4.11
C MET A 295 -19.13 2.24 5.01
N ILE A 296 -19.20 3.18 5.96
CA ILE A 296 -18.09 3.53 6.86
C ILE A 296 -17.70 2.33 7.73
N LYS A 297 -18.68 1.70 8.43
CA LYS A 297 -18.42 0.55 9.32
C LYS A 297 -17.83 -0.65 8.56
N VAL A 298 -18.32 -0.92 7.37
CA VAL A 298 -17.84 -2.06 6.57
C VAL A 298 -16.46 -1.77 5.97
N THR A 299 -16.23 -0.57 5.48
CA THR A 299 -14.92 -0.16 4.98
C THR A 299 -13.87 -0.24 6.09
N SER A 300 -14.18 0.19 7.31
CA SER A 300 -13.29 0.07 8.47
C SER A 300 -12.97 -1.40 8.80
N LYS A 301 -13.98 -2.28 8.82
CA LYS A 301 -13.76 -3.72 9.02
C LYS A 301 -12.90 -4.34 7.91
N ARG A 302 -13.17 -3.98 6.64
CA ARG A 302 -12.36 -4.41 5.50
C ARG A 302 -10.90 -3.99 5.65
N ILE A 303 -10.65 -2.72 5.98
CA ILE A 303 -9.30 -2.18 6.18
C ILE A 303 -8.58 -2.90 7.32
N PHE A 304 -9.28 -3.15 8.44
CA PHE A 304 -8.72 -3.87 9.59
C PHE A 304 -8.29 -5.31 9.20
N PHE A 305 -9.19 -6.10 8.63
CA PHE A 305 -8.86 -7.48 8.24
C PHE A 305 -7.80 -7.54 7.14
N ARG A 306 -7.83 -6.60 6.21
CA ARG A 306 -6.79 -6.45 5.19
C ARG A 306 -5.43 -6.14 5.82
N GLY A 307 -5.36 -5.19 6.76
CA GLY A 307 -4.13 -4.82 7.48
C GLY A 307 -3.57 -5.98 8.30
N LEU A 308 -4.43 -6.75 8.98
CA LEU A 308 -4.04 -7.96 9.71
C LEU A 308 -3.48 -9.03 8.76
N SER A 309 -4.12 -9.25 7.62
CA SER A 309 -3.69 -10.21 6.60
C SER A 309 -2.34 -9.83 5.99
N ILE A 310 -2.10 -8.55 5.71
CA ILE A 310 -0.81 -8.00 5.27
C ILE A 310 0.29 -8.30 6.30
N PHE A 311 0.00 -8.06 7.57
CA PHE A 311 0.95 -8.28 8.66
C PHE A 311 1.32 -9.76 8.80
N ILE A 312 0.31 -10.64 8.88
CA ILE A 312 0.53 -12.09 9.02
C ILE A 312 1.24 -12.65 7.79
N GLY A 313 0.85 -12.23 6.57
CA GLY A 313 1.50 -12.65 5.33
C GLY A 313 2.98 -12.28 5.30
N GLY A 314 3.30 -11.03 5.66
CA GLY A 314 4.69 -10.57 5.75
C GLY A 314 5.51 -11.29 6.80
N LEU A 315 4.92 -11.61 7.97
CA LEU A 315 5.59 -12.42 9.00
C LEU A 315 5.89 -13.82 8.50
N ILE A 316 4.92 -14.51 7.89
CA ILE A 316 5.13 -15.85 7.37
C ILE A 316 6.18 -15.84 6.27
N GLY A 317 6.13 -14.88 5.34
CA GLY A 317 7.16 -14.72 4.31
C GLY A 317 8.55 -14.54 4.90
N GLY A 318 8.69 -13.67 5.92
CA GLY A 318 9.95 -13.45 6.63
C GLY A 318 10.43 -14.68 7.42
N LEU A 319 9.52 -15.42 8.05
CA LEU A 319 9.87 -16.65 8.77
C LEU A 319 10.36 -17.75 7.81
N LEU A 320 9.73 -17.90 6.65
CA LEU A 320 10.12 -18.89 5.64
C LEU A 320 11.52 -18.64 5.05
N THR A 321 12.05 -17.42 5.19
CA THR A 321 13.41 -17.08 4.71
C THR A 321 14.50 -17.19 5.78
N ARG A 322 14.17 -17.60 7.02
CA ARG A 322 15.18 -17.83 8.07
C ARG A 322 16.01 -19.05 7.75
N GLU A 323 17.33 -18.93 7.89
CA GLU A 323 18.30 -20.01 7.67
C GLU A 323 18.09 -21.22 8.61
N GLU A 324 17.54 -20.99 9.80
CA GLU A 324 17.24 -22.05 10.78
C GLU A 324 16.09 -22.97 10.35
N ILE A 325 15.21 -22.51 9.47
CA ILE A 325 14.13 -23.32 8.90
C ILE A 325 14.64 -23.93 7.59
N ASN A 326 15.56 -24.88 7.70
CA ASN A 326 15.99 -25.75 6.58
C ASN A 326 14.85 -26.68 6.11
N LEU A 327 13.65 -26.13 5.87
CA LEU A 327 12.53 -26.87 5.31
C LEU A 327 12.76 -27.31 3.87
N VAL A 328 13.84 -26.83 3.24
CA VAL A 328 14.05 -27.07 1.82
C VAL A 328 15.53 -27.38 1.54
N SER A 329 15.95 -28.57 1.94
CA SER A 329 16.91 -29.32 1.13
C SER A 329 16.22 -29.78 -0.17
N ILE A 330 15.43 -28.90 -0.81
CA ILE A 330 14.90 -29.18 -2.14
C ILE A 330 16.01 -28.84 -3.12
N THR A 331 16.69 -29.86 -3.54
CA THR A 331 17.84 -29.93 -4.46
C THR A 331 17.64 -29.20 -5.81
N TYR A 332 16.50 -28.54 -6.03
CA TYR A 332 16.12 -27.94 -7.31
C TYR A 332 15.86 -26.41 -7.26
N LEU A 333 15.90 -25.77 -6.09
CA LEU A 333 15.70 -24.31 -5.99
C LEU A 333 16.94 -23.66 -5.39
N ASP A 334 17.68 -22.96 -6.23
CA ASP A 334 18.93 -22.29 -5.86
C ASP A 334 18.74 -21.16 -4.84
N ASN A 335 17.49 -20.79 -4.53
CA ASN A 335 17.18 -19.63 -3.68
C ASN A 335 15.88 -19.81 -2.90
N VAL A 336 15.94 -19.60 -1.57
CA VAL A 336 14.77 -19.66 -0.67
C VAL A 336 13.67 -18.66 -1.09
N ILE A 337 14.05 -17.51 -1.67
CA ILE A 337 13.07 -16.52 -2.16
C ILE A 337 12.23 -17.10 -3.29
N HIS A 338 12.81 -17.89 -4.19
CA HIS A 338 12.07 -18.57 -5.27
C HIS A 338 11.00 -19.50 -4.70
N PHE A 339 11.33 -20.27 -3.65
CA PHE A 339 10.37 -21.11 -2.96
C PHE A 339 9.20 -20.29 -2.40
N VAL A 340 9.48 -19.19 -1.70
CA VAL A 340 8.43 -18.31 -1.15
C VAL A 340 7.58 -17.69 -2.25
N MET A 341 8.16 -17.35 -3.40
CA MET A 341 7.41 -16.84 -4.56
C MET A 341 6.47 -17.91 -5.14
N ILE A 342 6.94 -19.13 -5.32
CA ILE A 342 6.12 -20.25 -5.81
C ILE A 342 5.02 -20.57 -4.80
N PHE A 343 5.34 -20.64 -3.51
CA PHE A 343 4.35 -20.83 -2.45
C PHE A 343 3.28 -19.74 -2.45
N SER A 344 3.69 -18.48 -2.58
CA SER A 344 2.76 -17.36 -2.74
C SER A 344 1.87 -17.49 -3.98
N ALA A 345 2.41 -17.95 -5.12
CA ALA A 345 1.62 -18.19 -6.33
C ALA A 345 0.57 -19.28 -6.11
N VAL A 346 0.94 -20.39 -5.46
CA VAL A 346 0.01 -21.47 -5.10
C VAL A 346 -1.10 -20.98 -4.19
N LEU A 347 -0.77 -20.19 -3.14
CA LEU A 347 -1.77 -19.58 -2.25
C LEU A 347 -2.73 -18.66 -3.03
N ARG A 348 -2.21 -17.82 -3.93
CA ARG A 348 -3.03 -16.92 -4.76
C ARG A 348 -3.98 -17.70 -5.68
N LEU A 349 -3.49 -18.76 -6.32
CA LEU A 349 -4.30 -19.63 -7.18
C LEU A 349 -5.36 -20.38 -6.36
N SER A 350 -5.04 -20.83 -5.15
CA SER A 350 -5.99 -21.46 -4.23
C SER A 350 -7.11 -20.51 -3.82
N VAL A 351 -6.78 -19.26 -3.48
CA VAL A 351 -7.78 -18.21 -3.17
C VAL A 351 -8.62 -17.90 -4.41
N TRP A 352 -8.00 -17.75 -5.59
CA TRP A 352 -8.72 -17.56 -6.85
C TRP A 352 -9.67 -18.72 -7.12
N GLY A 353 -9.22 -19.96 -7.00
CA GLY A 353 -10.03 -21.18 -7.20
C GLY A 353 -11.22 -21.26 -6.25
N ALA A 354 -11.00 -21.00 -4.95
CA ALA A 354 -12.04 -21.09 -3.93
C ALA A 354 -13.15 -20.02 -4.07
N PHE A 355 -12.80 -18.83 -4.54
CA PHE A 355 -13.73 -17.70 -4.55
C PHE A 355 -14.19 -17.26 -5.95
N LEU A 356 -13.42 -17.51 -6.99
CA LEU A 356 -13.62 -16.92 -8.32
C LEU A 356 -13.74 -17.94 -9.47
N SER A 357 -13.53 -19.23 -9.24
CA SER A 357 -13.58 -20.24 -10.32
C SER A 357 -15.00 -20.49 -10.83
N SER A 358 -16.00 -20.50 -9.96
CA SER A 358 -17.39 -20.77 -10.30
C SER A 358 -18.15 -19.50 -10.65
N LYS A 359 -18.95 -19.51 -11.75
CA LYS A 359 -19.87 -18.40 -12.11
C LYS A 359 -20.91 -18.11 -11.01
N ASN A 360 -21.25 -19.10 -10.20
CA ASN A 360 -22.21 -18.98 -9.09
C ASN A 360 -21.57 -18.50 -7.78
N SER A 361 -20.26 -18.34 -7.73
CA SER A 361 -19.57 -17.78 -6.58
C SER A 361 -19.76 -16.26 -6.55
N GLN A 362 -20.89 -15.81 -6.01
CA GLN A 362 -21.13 -14.38 -5.79
C GLN A 362 -20.29 -13.93 -4.58
N ILE A 363 -19.14 -13.29 -4.87
CA ILE A 363 -18.42 -12.48 -3.87
C ILE A 363 -19.06 -11.11 -3.81
#